data_01e2f57ed3b19c2b65dee4ee4512e10e
#
_entry.id   01e2f57ed3b19c2b65dee4ee4512e10e
#
_cell.length_a   1.000
_cell.length_b   1.000
_cell.length_c   1.000
_cell.angle_alpha   90.00
_cell.angle_beta   90.00
_cell.angle_gamma   90.00
#
_symmetry.space_group_name_H-M   'P 1'
#
loop_
_entity.id
_entity.type
_entity.pdbx_description
1 polymer ?
#
loop_
_entity_poly.entity_id
_entity_poly.type
_entity_poly.pdbx_seq_one_letter_code
_entity_poly.pdbx_strand_id
1 'polypeptide(L)'
;YTFGGVDRDPRMRIVSTSYMALIDKNKLKDKLNDNASWFNVEYYENGNIISVRLTNKKEILTFKIKKVLKDLTTDRYKFEVIENNDIAFDHALVIISGIERLKNKIEYTDIVFNMMPKYFTLGELQQVYEVILNKKLLDPAFRRIIASKVIKTDKIKTGEGHRPSHLYMYKSK
;
A
#
# COMPACT_ATOMS: atom_id res chain seq x y z
N TYR A 1 11.24 -7.64 -5.91
CA TYR A 1 11.97 -8.29 -4.81
C TYR A 1 12.07 -9.79 -5.06
N THR A 2 13.22 -10.38 -4.72
CA THR A 2 13.47 -11.81 -4.95
C THR A 2 13.36 -12.56 -3.61
N PHE A 3 12.55 -13.59 -3.59
CA PHE A 3 12.38 -14.53 -2.48
C PHE A 3 13.09 -15.84 -2.85
N GLY A 4 14.09 -16.21 -2.07
CA GLY A 4 14.93 -17.38 -2.36
C GLY A 4 15.34 -18.16 -1.11
N GLY A 5 14.53 -18.10 -0.04
CA GLY A 5 14.75 -18.94 1.14
C GLY A 5 14.76 -20.43 0.78
N VAL A 6 15.63 -21.20 1.42
CA VAL A 6 15.81 -22.62 1.06
C VAL A 6 14.53 -23.41 1.33
N ASP A 7 13.87 -23.12 2.45
CA ASP A 7 12.71 -23.87 2.96
C ASP A 7 11.35 -23.23 2.62
N ARG A 8 11.32 -22.31 1.62
CA ARG A 8 10.08 -21.60 1.28
C ARG A 8 9.05 -22.45 0.53
N ASP A 9 9.49 -23.47 -0.17
CA ASP A 9 8.64 -24.43 -0.87
C ASP A 9 9.08 -25.84 -0.50
N PRO A 10 8.17 -26.69 0.03
CA PRO A 10 8.53 -28.04 0.49
C PRO A 10 8.88 -29.01 -0.64
N ARG A 11 8.55 -28.67 -1.89
CA ARG A 11 8.76 -29.54 -3.06
C ARG A 11 10.18 -29.47 -3.61
N MET A 12 10.74 -28.24 -3.64
CA MET A 12 12.09 -28.00 -4.14
C MET A 12 12.55 -26.57 -3.83
N ARG A 13 13.83 -26.28 -4.02
CA ARG A 13 14.35 -24.92 -3.95
C ARG A 13 13.80 -24.05 -5.09
N ILE A 14 12.90 -23.13 -4.76
CA ILE A 14 12.29 -22.19 -5.72
C ILE A 14 12.75 -20.78 -5.40
N VAL A 15 13.19 -20.06 -6.42
CA VAL A 15 13.47 -18.61 -6.37
C VAL A 15 12.39 -17.89 -7.17
N SER A 16 11.71 -16.94 -6.53
CA SER A 16 10.65 -16.15 -7.16
C SER A 16 10.95 -14.66 -7.09
N THR A 17 10.70 -13.93 -8.17
CA THR A 17 10.78 -12.47 -8.18
C THR A 17 9.38 -11.89 -8.25
N SER A 18 9.04 -11.05 -7.25
CA SER A 18 7.75 -10.36 -7.18
C SER A 18 7.89 -8.90 -7.60
N TYR A 19 6.96 -8.45 -8.44
CA TYR A 19 6.82 -7.08 -8.88
C TYR A 19 5.53 -6.49 -8.32
N MET A 20 5.55 -5.19 -8.00
CA MET A 20 4.38 -4.44 -7.57
C MET A 20 4.15 -3.28 -8.52
N ALA A 21 2.95 -3.19 -9.08
CA ALA A 21 2.48 -2.05 -9.85
C ALA A 21 1.48 -1.23 -9.02
N LEU A 22 1.61 0.09 -9.05
CA LEU A 22 0.68 1.03 -8.43
C LEU A 22 -0.04 1.78 -9.52
N ILE A 23 -1.36 1.65 -9.55
CA ILE A 23 -2.20 2.23 -10.60
C ILE A 23 -3.50 2.77 -10.01
N ASP A 24 -4.03 3.78 -10.66
CA ASP A 24 -5.41 4.21 -10.43
C ASP A 24 -6.36 3.12 -10.95
N LYS A 25 -7.16 2.53 -10.05
CA LYS A 25 -8.12 1.48 -10.38
C LYS A 25 -9.07 1.87 -11.53
N ASN A 26 -9.41 3.15 -11.61
CA ASN A 26 -10.32 3.66 -12.66
C ASN A 26 -9.67 3.66 -14.06
N LYS A 27 -8.35 3.53 -14.14
CA LYS A 27 -7.62 3.40 -15.41
C LYS A 27 -7.55 1.97 -15.93
N LEU A 28 -7.89 0.99 -15.11
CA LEU A 28 -7.95 -0.41 -15.55
C LEU A 28 -9.21 -0.64 -16.36
N LYS A 29 -9.04 -0.73 -17.66
CA LYS A 29 -10.14 -1.00 -18.60
C LYS A 29 -10.46 -2.49 -18.74
N ASP A 30 -9.48 -3.33 -18.48
CA ASP A 30 -9.59 -4.75 -18.69
C ASP A 30 -10.20 -5.44 -17.46
N LYS A 31 -11.07 -6.40 -17.72
CA LYS A 31 -11.56 -7.30 -16.67
C LYS A 31 -10.40 -8.16 -16.19
N LEU A 32 -10.36 -8.40 -14.88
CA LEU A 32 -9.49 -9.44 -14.35
C LEU A 32 -9.87 -10.77 -15.00
N ASN A 33 -8.88 -11.63 -15.23
CA ASN A 33 -9.16 -12.99 -15.67
C ASN A 33 -9.89 -13.77 -14.57
N ASP A 34 -10.47 -14.92 -14.90
CA ASP A 34 -11.31 -15.70 -13.99
C ASP A 34 -10.56 -16.19 -12.72
N ASN A 35 -9.24 -16.21 -12.79
CA ASN A 35 -8.36 -16.64 -11.67
C ASN A 35 -7.83 -15.48 -10.83
N ALA A 36 -8.32 -14.26 -11.03
CA ALA A 36 -7.87 -13.08 -10.29
C ALA A 36 -9.05 -12.33 -9.67
N SER A 37 -8.85 -11.81 -8.48
CA SER A 37 -9.85 -11.04 -7.74
C SER A 37 -9.22 -9.81 -7.10
N TRP A 38 -10.02 -8.74 -6.98
CA TRP A 38 -9.67 -7.57 -6.21
C TRP A 38 -9.96 -7.81 -4.73
N PHE A 39 -9.03 -7.43 -3.87
CA PHE A 39 -9.19 -7.45 -2.43
C PHE A 39 -9.02 -6.05 -1.86
N ASN A 40 -9.84 -5.70 -0.86
CA ASN A 40 -9.52 -4.64 0.06
C ASN A 40 -8.45 -5.15 1.02
N VAL A 41 -7.48 -4.31 1.32
CA VAL A 41 -6.38 -4.63 2.23
C VAL A 41 -6.51 -3.77 3.47
N GLU A 42 -6.64 -4.44 4.61
CA GLU A 42 -6.61 -3.81 5.94
C GLU A 42 -5.43 -4.40 6.71
N TYR A 43 -4.68 -3.56 7.41
CA TYR A 43 -3.64 -4.05 8.28
C TYR A 43 -3.55 -3.23 9.56
N TYR A 44 -3.21 -3.89 10.65
CA TYR A 44 -3.11 -3.30 11.98
C TYR A 44 -1.79 -3.71 12.61
N GLU A 45 -1.07 -2.72 13.16
CA GLU A 45 0.16 -2.93 13.89
C GLU A 45 -0.09 -2.79 15.40
N ASN A 46 0.32 -3.80 16.17
CA ASN A 46 0.31 -3.77 17.63
C ASN A 46 1.67 -4.27 18.13
N GLY A 47 2.52 -3.33 18.51
CA GLY A 47 3.91 -3.62 18.86
C GLY A 47 4.66 -4.22 17.65
N ASN A 48 5.17 -5.43 17.83
CA ASN A 48 5.88 -6.15 16.77
C ASN A 48 5.01 -7.12 15.97
N ILE A 49 3.69 -7.11 16.17
CA ILE A 49 2.75 -7.97 15.47
C ILE A 49 1.97 -7.13 14.46
N ILE A 50 1.91 -7.61 13.22
CA ILE A 50 1.07 -7.07 12.15
C ILE A 50 0.00 -8.09 11.83
N SER A 51 -1.26 -7.67 11.91
CA SER A 51 -2.41 -8.44 11.46
C SER A 51 -2.88 -7.90 10.11
N VAL A 52 -3.03 -8.74 9.11
CA VAL A 52 -3.49 -8.39 7.78
C VAL A 52 -4.78 -9.13 7.47
N ARG A 53 -5.73 -8.40 6.89
CA ARG A 53 -7.00 -8.90 6.41
C ARG A 53 -7.21 -8.47 4.96
N LEU A 54 -7.44 -9.44 4.10
CA LEU A 54 -7.78 -9.25 2.69
C LEU A 54 -9.24 -9.64 2.51
N THR A 55 -10.07 -8.74 1.99
CA THR A 55 -11.51 -8.99 1.84
C THR A 55 -11.99 -8.69 0.43
N ASN A 56 -12.85 -9.55 -0.08
CA ASN A 56 -13.66 -9.29 -1.24
C ASN A 56 -15.11 -9.75 -1.00
N LYS A 57 -15.96 -9.77 -2.04
CA LYS A 57 -17.36 -10.19 -1.91
C LYS A 57 -17.55 -11.69 -1.61
N LYS A 58 -16.52 -12.51 -1.83
CA LYS A 58 -16.63 -13.98 -1.79
C LYS A 58 -15.87 -14.58 -0.62
N GLU A 59 -14.75 -13.97 -0.21
CA GLU A 59 -13.80 -14.57 0.72
C GLU A 59 -13.09 -13.54 1.60
N ILE A 60 -12.59 -14.01 2.71
CA ILE A 60 -11.79 -13.28 3.67
C ILE A 60 -10.55 -14.12 3.96
N LEU A 61 -9.38 -13.57 3.67
CA LEU A 61 -8.10 -14.19 3.95
C LEU A 61 -7.40 -13.38 5.05
N THR A 62 -6.83 -14.06 6.04
CA THR A 62 -6.16 -13.39 7.16
C THR A 62 -4.82 -14.03 7.48
N PHE A 63 -3.89 -13.21 7.94
CA PHE A 63 -2.62 -13.70 8.47
C PHE A 63 -2.03 -12.73 9.48
N LYS A 64 -1.15 -13.24 10.35
CA LYS A 64 -0.38 -12.44 11.30
C LYS A 64 1.12 -12.64 11.10
N ILE A 65 1.82 -11.55 11.17
CA ILE A 65 3.27 -11.45 10.99
C ILE A 65 3.89 -10.90 12.27
N LYS A 66 4.99 -11.49 12.69
CA LYS A 66 5.85 -10.94 13.73
C LYS A 66 7.06 -10.26 13.09
N LYS A 67 7.29 -9.01 13.46
CA LYS A 67 8.54 -8.29 13.16
C LYS A 67 9.59 -8.74 14.15
N VAL A 68 10.63 -9.39 13.69
CA VAL A 68 11.77 -9.80 14.50
C VAL A 68 12.97 -8.93 14.13
N LEU A 69 13.50 -8.22 15.08
CA LEU A 69 14.67 -7.36 14.86
C LEU A 69 15.86 -8.25 14.49
N LYS A 70 16.42 -8.04 13.32
CA LYS A 70 17.55 -8.83 12.81
C LYS A 70 18.89 -8.23 13.20
N ASP A 71 18.94 -6.91 13.34
CA ASP A 71 20.17 -6.16 13.59
C ASP A 71 19.81 -4.84 14.28
N LEU A 72 20.35 -4.66 15.47
CA LEU A 72 20.14 -3.46 16.30
C LEU A 72 20.75 -2.18 15.70
N THR A 73 21.74 -2.33 14.82
CA THR A 73 22.47 -1.18 14.25
C THR A 73 21.82 -0.63 12.99
N THR A 74 21.02 -1.45 12.28
CA THR A 74 20.44 -1.11 10.99
C THR A 74 18.91 -1.06 10.96
N ASP A 75 18.24 -1.25 12.11
CA ASP A 75 16.77 -1.36 12.22
C ASP A 75 16.14 -2.32 11.18
N ARG A 76 16.88 -3.36 10.80
CA ARG A 76 16.40 -4.36 9.85
C ARG A 76 15.57 -5.40 10.55
N TYR A 77 14.35 -5.58 10.06
CA TYR A 77 13.42 -6.60 10.53
C TYR A 77 13.38 -7.81 9.61
N LYS A 78 13.24 -8.98 10.22
CA LYS A 78 12.78 -10.20 9.56
C LYS A 78 11.30 -10.35 9.86
N PHE A 79 10.52 -10.77 8.88
CA PHE A 79 9.10 -11.10 9.05
C PHE A 79 8.95 -12.61 9.24
N GLU A 80 8.21 -13.00 10.27
CA GLU A 80 7.87 -14.38 10.56
C GLU A 80 6.35 -14.53 10.59
N VAL A 81 5.82 -15.48 9.81
CA VAL A 81 4.39 -15.80 9.81
C VAL A 81 4.09 -16.55 11.11
N ILE A 82 3.18 -16.00 11.94
CA ILE A 82 2.76 -16.62 13.19
C ILE A 82 1.34 -17.18 13.13
N GLU A 83 0.53 -16.70 12.19
CA GLU A 83 -0.81 -17.20 11.90
C GLU A 83 -1.08 -17.02 10.42
N ASN A 84 -1.67 -18.01 9.78
CA ASN A 84 -1.99 -17.97 8.35
C ASN A 84 -3.27 -18.76 8.09
N ASN A 85 -4.32 -18.08 7.64
CA ASN A 85 -5.58 -18.67 7.23
C ASN A 85 -5.75 -18.45 5.73
N ASP A 86 -5.63 -19.56 4.99
CA ASP A 86 -5.91 -19.66 3.55
C ASP A 86 -4.95 -18.90 2.60
N ILE A 87 -3.83 -18.36 3.09
CA ILE A 87 -2.79 -17.82 2.21
C ILE A 87 -1.78 -18.92 1.85
N ALA A 88 -1.64 -19.19 0.56
CA ALA A 88 -0.76 -20.24 0.07
C ALA A 88 0.72 -19.97 0.35
N PHE A 89 1.45 -20.97 0.76
CA PHE A 89 2.92 -20.98 0.95
C PHE A 89 3.44 -19.77 1.74
N ASP A 90 4.41 -19.05 1.18
CA ASP A 90 5.01 -17.84 1.74
C ASP A 90 4.39 -16.53 1.20
N HIS A 91 3.23 -16.58 0.57
CA HIS A 91 2.60 -15.40 -0.03
C HIS A 91 2.24 -14.33 1.01
N ALA A 92 1.99 -14.71 2.27
CA ALA A 92 1.85 -13.76 3.37
C ALA A 92 3.12 -12.87 3.52
N LEU A 93 4.32 -13.46 3.39
CA LEU A 93 5.59 -12.70 3.40
C LEU A 93 5.75 -11.82 2.16
N VAL A 94 5.27 -12.28 1.02
CA VAL A 94 5.30 -11.47 -0.23
C VAL A 94 4.42 -10.23 -0.07
N ILE A 95 3.19 -10.41 0.43
CA ILE A 95 2.21 -9.33 0.63
C ILE A 95 2.75 -8.31 1.64
N ILE A 96 3.18 -8.75 2.82
CA ILE A 96 3.69 -7.81 3.84
C ILE A 96 4.95 -7.07 3.37
N SER A 97 5.83 -7.74 2.65
CA SER A 97 7.01 -7.09 2.07
C SER A 97 6.64 -5.99 1.06
N GLY A 98 5.57 -6.19 0.30
CA GLY A 98 5.01 -5.19 -0.60
C GLY A 98 4.46 -3.98 0.16
N ILE A 99 3.65 -4.20 1.20
CA ILE A 99 3.07 -3.16 2.05
C ILE A 99 4.17 -2.33 2.71
N GLU A 100 5.13 -2.96 3.35
CA GLU A 100 6.22 -2.27 4.05
C GLU A 100 7.12 -1.47 3.07
N ARG A 101 7.37 -2.01 1.89
CA ARG A 101 8.09 -1.25 0.85
C ARG A 101 7.33 -0.03 0.37
N LEU A 102 6.02 -0.14 0.21
CA LEU A 102 5.19 0.99 -0.18
C LEU A 102 5.19 2.06 0.92
N LYS A 103 5.00 1.67 2.19
CA LYS A 103 5.08 2.58 3.35
C LYS A 103 6.39 3.35 3.36
N ASN A 104 7.50 2.64 3.23
CA ASN A 104 8.82 3.27 3.27
C ASN A 104 9.05 4.21 2.08
N LYS A 105 8.57 3.84 0.87
CA LYS A 105 8.78 4.66 -0.34
C LYS A 105 7.93 5.91 -0.41
N ILE A 106 6.71 5.89 0.13
CA ILE A 106 5.77 7.00 0.00
C ILE A 106 6.28 8.29 0.67
N GLU A 107 7.15 8.18 1.66
CA GLU A 107 7.67 9.34 2.40
C GLU A 107 8.71 10.13 1.60
N TYR A 108 9.52 9.47 0.76
CA TYR A 108 10.63 10.12 0.04
C TYR A 108 10.55 10.04 -1.49
N THR A 109 9.51 9.40 -2.04
CA THR A 109 9.29 9.34 -3.49
C THR A 109 7.94 9.93 -3.88
N ASP A 110 7.73 10.10 -5.17
CA ASP A 110 6.47 10.59 -5.74
C ASP A 110 5.55 9.45 -6.23
N ILE A 111 5.83 8.21 -5.79
CA ILE A 111 5.15 6.99 -6.26
C ILE A 111 3.62 7.00 -6.00
N VAL A 112 3.17 7.75 -4.99
CA VAL A 112 1.75 7.92 -4.64
C VAL A 112 0.94 8.48 -5.81
N PHE A 113 1.54 9.36 -6.63
CA PHE A 113 0.83 10.00 -7.73
C PHE A 113 0.46 9.03 -8.86
N ASN A 114 1.09 7.85 -8.93
CA ASN A 114 0.69 6.80 -9.86
C ASN A 114 -0.71 6.23 -9.54
N MET A 115 -1.15 6.33 -8.28
CA MET A 115 -2.46 5.89 -7.82
C MET A 115 -3.52 6.99 -7.89
N MET A 116 -3.11 8.23 -8.18
CA MET A 116 -4.01 9.39 -8.22
C MET A 116 -4.54 9.63 -9.63
N PRO A 117 -5.78 10.12 -9.77
CA PRO A 117 -6.24 10.67 -11.04
C PRO A 117 -5.44 11.94 -11.40
N LYS A 118 -5.57 12.40 -12.65
CA LYS A 118 -4.88 13.61 -13.13
C LYS A 118 -5.21 14.85 -12.27
N TYR A 119 -6.45 14.97 -11.81
CA TYR A 119 -6.93 16.04 -10.94
C TYR A 119 -7.49 15.42 -9.66
N PHE A 120 -7.09 15.93 -8.52
CA PHE A 120 -7.48 15.42 -7.20
C PHE A 120 -7.55 16.57 -6.18
N THR A 121 -8.27 16.38 -5.11
CA THR A 121 -8.25 17.28 -3.96
C THR A 121 -7.09 16.91 -3.03
N LEU A 122 -6.61 17.86 -2.21
CA LEU A 122 -5.59 17.55 -1.20
C LEU A 122 -6.10 16.55 -0.17
N GLY A 123 -7.42 16.57 0.14
CA GLY A 123 -8.02 15.59 1.04
C GLY A 123 -7.98 14.16 0.49
N GLU A 124 -8.28 13.96 -0.81
CA GLU A 124 -8.16 12.65 -1.46
C GLU A 124 -6.70 12.14 -1.43
N LEU A 125 -5.74 13.02 -1.73
CA LEU A 125 -4.33 12.66 -1.66
C LEU A 125 -3.91 12.31 -0.23
N GLN A 126 -4.33 13.09 0.76
CA GLN A 126 -4.04 12.85 2.19
C GLN A 126 -4.61 11.50 2.63
N GLN A 127 -5.84 11.17 2.22
CA GLN A 127 -6.46 9.89 2.52
C GLN A 127 -5.64 8.71 1.98
N VAL A 128 -5.08 8.81 0.77
CA VAL A 128 -4.20 7.78 0.23
C VAL A 128 -2.94 7.62 1.08
N TYR A 129 -2.31 8.72 1.50
CA TYR A 129 -1.17 8.67 2.43
C TYR A 129 -1.55 8.04 3.77
N GLU A 130 -2.68 8.42 4.35
CA GLU A 130 -3.17 7.90 5.64
C GLU A 130 -3.42 6.39 5.59
N VAL A 131 -4.04 5.92 4.50
CA VAL A 131 -4.29 4.48 4.29
C VAL A 131 -2.98 3.71 4.18
N ILE A 132 -2.02 4.18 3.38
CA ILE A 132 -0.75 3.48 3.20
C ILE A 132 0.09 3.50 4.47
N LEU A 133 0.16 4.64 5.16
CA LEU A 133 0.93 4.80 6.39
C LEU A 133 0.22 4.21 7.62
N ASN A 134 -1.06 3.87 7.50
CA ASN A 134 -1.93 3.42 8.58
C ASN A 134 -1.91 4.37 9.80
N LYS A 135 -1.90 5.67 9.53
CA LYS A 135 -1.93 6.72 10.56
C LYS A 135 -2.65 7.95 10.05
N LYS A 136 -3.30 8.68 10.94
CA LYS A 136 -3.87 9.99 10.63
C LYS A 136 -2.77 11.04 10.51
N LEU A 137 -2.93 11.93 9.53
CA LEU A 137 -2.02 13.04 9.28
C LEU A 137 -2.70 14.36 9.64
N LEU A 138 -1.95 15.29 10.22
CA LEU A 138 -2.45 16.64 10.48
C LEU A 138 -2.43 17.44 9.18
N ASP A 139 -3.57 18.03 8.81
CA ASP A 139 -3.75 18.80 7.57
C ASP A 139 -2.64 19.85 7.33
N PRO A 140 -2.27 20.71 8.31
CA PRO A 140 -1.22 21.70 8.07
C PRO A 140 0.14 21.08 7.78
N ALA A 141 0.50 19.99 8.48
CA ALA A 141 1.76 19.28 8.27
C ALA A 141 1.79 18.60 6.90
N PHE A 142 0.70 17.93 6.54
CA PHE A 142 0.56 17.29 5.22
C PHE A 142 0.66 18.31 4.08
N ARG A 143 -0.08 19.43 4.17
CA ARG A 143 -0.03 20.48 3.16
C ARG A 143 1.38 21.04 2.94
N ARG A 144 2.16 21.20 4.01
CA ARG A 144 3.55 21.65 3.93
C ARG A 144 4.44 20.66 3.19
N ILE A 145 4.28 19.35 3.47
CA ILE A 145 5.06 18.30 2.81
C ILE A 145 4.75 18.23 1.32
N ILE A 146 3.47 18.38 0.95
CA ILE A 146 3.03 18.17 -0.43
C ILE A 146 3.11 19.41 -1.31
N ALA A 147 3.26 20.60 -0.73
CA ALA A 147 3.21 21.89 -1.44
C ALA A 147 4.18 21.97 -2.64
N SER A 148 5.38 21.42 -2.51
CA SER A 148 6.37 21.43 -3.60
C SER A 148 6.09 20.42 -4.71
N LYS A 149 5.19 19.45 -4.47
CA LYS A 149 4.90 18.32 -5.36
C LYS A 149 3.63 18.49 -6.19
N VAL A 150 2.80 19.49 -5.87
CA VAL A 150 1.50 19.70 -6.52
C VAL A 150 1.32 21.12 -7.03
N ILE A 151 0.51 21.27 -8.07
CA ILE A 151 0.11 22.54 -8.64
C ILE A 151 -1.39 22.71 -8.41
N LYS A 152 -1.80 23.83 -7.81
CA LYS A 152 -3.20 24.22 -7.71
C LYS A 152 -3.72 24.60 -9.10
N THR A 153 -4.90 24.13 -9.46
CA THR A 153 -5.55 24.45 -10.73
C THR A 153 -6.75 25.37 -10.51
N ASP A 154 -7.26 25.97 -11.59
CA ASP A 154 -8.49 26.75 -11.55
C ASP A 154 -9.77 25.90 -11.47
N LYS A 155 -9.62 24.57 -11.50
CA LYS A 155 -10.73 23.63 -11.41
C LYS A 155 -11.18 23.46 -9.96
N ILE A 156 -12.49 23.34 -9.79
CA ILE A 156 -13.14 23.15 -8.49
C ILE A 156 -13.98 21.87 -8.58
N LYS A 157 -13.86 21.01 -7.57
CA LYS A 157 -14.76 19.89 -7.35
C LYS A 157 -15.97 20.41 -6.57
N THR A 158 -17.15 20.33 -7.19
CA THR A 158 -18.46 20.62 -6.58
C THR A 158 -19.28 19.35 -6.52
N GLY A 159 -20.15 19.20 -5.53
CA GLY A 159 -21.05 18.05 -5.38
C GLY A 159 -20.90 17.36 -4.04
N GLU A 160 -21.84 16.48 -3.70
CA GLU A 160 -21.84 15.60 -2.52
C GLU A 160 -21.94 16.31 -1.14
N GLY A 161 -22.61 17.48 -1.05
CA GLY A 161 -22.91 18.12 0.25
C GLY A 161 -21.72 18.75 0.97
N HIS A 162 -20.54 18.80 0.35
CA HIS A 162 -19.34 19.40 0.90
C HIS A 162 -19.01 20.76 0.26
N ARG A 163 -18.29 21.61 1.01
CA ARG A 163 -17.78 22.89 0.50
C ARG A 163 -16.94 22.64 -0.76
N PRO A 164 -17.10 23.47 -1.82
CA PRO A 164 -16.28 23.38 -3.02
C PRO A 164 -14.79 23.33 -2.72
N SER A 165 -14.08 22.37 -3.32
CA SER A 165 -12.66 22.15 -3.08
C SER A 165 -11.85 22.36 -4.36
N HIS A 166 -10.74 23.08 -4.27
CA HIS A 166 -9.83 23.22 -5.39
C HIS A 166 -9.22 21.89 -5.79
N LEU A 167 -9.09 21.67 -7.09
CA LEU A 167 -8.36 20.54 -7.65
C LEU A 167 -6.89 20.89 -7.87
N TYR A 168 -6.06 19.91 -7.62
CA TYR A 168 -4.62 19.94 -7.79
C TYR A 168 -4.19 18.90 -8.82
N MET A 169 -3.01 19.05 -9.36
CA MET A 169 -2.36 18.06 -10.22
C MET A 169 -0.92 17.86 -9.74
N TYR A 170 -0.36 16.69 -10.03
CA TYR A 170 1.04 16.40 -9.75
C TYR A 170 1.94 17.32 -10.60
N LYS A 171 2.95 17.90 -9.97
CA LYS A 171 3.99 18.67 -10.63
C LYS A 171 5.08 17.71 -11.10
N SER A 172 4.91 17.17 -12.31
CA SER A 172 5.99 16.40 -12.95
C SER A 172 7.25 17.27 -13.07
N LYS A 173 8.38 16.73 -12.70
CA LYS A 173 9.68 17.37 -12.92
C LYS A 173 10.02 17.44 -14.39
#